data_f149420911ff03853438e1a9e1d580f5
#
_entry.id   f149420911ff03853438e1a9e1d580f5
#
_cell.length_a   1.000
_cell.length_b   1.000
_cell.length_c   1.000
_cell.angle_alpha   90.00
_cell.angle_beta   90.00
_cell.angle_gamma   90.00
#
_symmetry.space_group_name_H-M   'P 1'
#
loop_
_entity.id
_entity.type
_entity.pdbx_description
1 polymer ?
#
loop_
_entity_poly.entity_id
_entity_poly.type
_entity_poly.pdbx_seq_one_letter_code
_entity_poly.pdbx_strand_id
1 'polypeptide(L)'
;MPILARADLPQEGPRPRELYTRDFKETMSHENLPELAKDIAAFANALGGSLIVGTNEDCADTLSYSGISKGYAEKLVVAVASVTTGGYLSPQPIVEPVTLVLGSDSSAGRTILVVNVWPYPD
;
A
#
# COMPACT_ATOMS: atom_id res chain seq x y z
N MET A 1 -11.27 5.53 -4.79
CA MET A 1 -10.36 6.54 -5.38
C MET A 1 -8.92 6.15 -5.09
N PRO A 2 -8.06 6.08 -6.09
CA PRO A 2 -6.64 5.80 -5.85
C PRO A 2 -5.98 6.93 -5.07
N ILE A 3 -4.94 6.59 -4.33
CA ILE A 3 -4.15 7.55 -3.56
C ILE A 3 -2.89 7.85 -4.36
N LEU A 4 -2.81 9.06 -4.91
CA LEU A 4 -1.71 9.47 -5.78
C LEU A 4 -0.83 10.55 -5.16
N ALA A 5 -1.30 11.19 -4.08
CA ALA A 5 -0.58 12.28 -3.43
C ALA A 5 -0.86 12.26 -1.93
N ARG A 6 -0.05 13.00 -1.16
CA ARG A 6 -0.22 13.11 0.30
C ARG A 6 -1.63 13.57 0.68
N ALA A 7 -2.20 14.49 -0.09
CA ALA A 7 -3.53 15.01 0.19
C ALA A 7 -4.62 13.95 0.11
N ASP A 8 -4.37 12.86 -0.59
CA ASP A 8 -5.32 11.75 -0.73
C ASP A 8 -5.28 10.78 0.45
N LEU A 9 -4.25 10.85 1.29
CA LEU A 9 -4.13 9.98 2.46
C LEU A 9 -5.17 10.37 3.51
N PRO A 10 -5.74 9.37 4.23
CA PRO A 10 -6.56 9.68 5.40
C PRO A 10 -5.77 10.50 6.40
N GLN A 11 -6.43 11.43 7.06
CA GLN A 11 -5.78 12.26 8.08
C GLN A 11 -5.44 11.43 9.32
N GLU A 12 -4.34 11.81 10.00
CA GLU A 12 -4.01 11.22 11.28
C GLU A 12 -5.09 11.60 12.30
N GLY A 13 -5.32 10.70 13.23
CA GLY A 13 -6.33 10.90 14.26
C GLY A 13 -7.14 9.62 14.46
N PRO A 14 -8.46 9.72 14.72
CA PRO A 14 -9.29 8.52 14.86
C PRO A 14 -9.16 7.65 13.62
N ARG A 15 -8.87 6.35 13.84
CA ARG A 15 -8.66 5.44 12.70
C ARG A 15 -9.99 5.23 11.97
N PRO A 16 -10.03 5.50 10.66
CA PRO A 16 -11.22 5.20 9.87
C PRO A 16 -11.41 3.69 9.78
N ARG A 17 -12.61 3.25 9.50
CA ARG A 17 -12.86 1.83 9.25
C ARG A 17 -12.05 1.37 8.05
N GLU A 18 -11.45 0.19 8.15
CA GLU A 18 -10.93 -0.47 6.98
C GLU A 18 -12.11 -0.92 6.14
N LEU A 19 -12.23 -0.31 4.97
CA LEU A 19 -13.23 -0.67 4.00
C LEU A 19 -12.62 -1.65 3.00
N TYR A 20 -13.43 -2.23 2.11
CA TYR A 20 -12.92 -3.11 1.05
C TYR A 20 -11.86 -2.45 0.21
N THR A 21 -11.84 -1.10 0.19
CA THR A 21 -10.96 -0.33 -0.69
C THR A 21 -9.69 0.15 -0.03
N ARG A 22 -9.51 -0.13 1.27
CA ARG A 22 -8.30 0.32 1.98
C ARG A 22 -7.86 -0.70 3.01
N ASP A 23 -6.57 -0.93 3.06
CA ASP A 23 -5.94 -1.78 4.07
C ASP A 23 -4.71 -1.04 4.60
N PHE A 24 -4.61 -0.93 5.92
CA PHE A 24 -3.51 -0.22 6.59
C PHE A 24 -2.54 -1.24 7.16
N LYS A 25 -1.27 -1.11 6.80
CA LYS A 25 -0.22 -2.00 7.30
C LYS A 25 0.97 -1.20 7.82
N GLU A 26 1.55 -1.66 8.93
CA GLU A 26 2.79 -1.05 9.43
C GLU A 26 3.96 -1.41 8.52
N THR A 27 4.08 -2.69 8.20
CA THR A 27 5.09 -3.22 7.29
C THR A 27 4.47 -4.27 6.39
N MET A 28 5.21 -4.67 5.36
CA MET A 28 4.80 -5.73 4.46
C MET A 28 6.06 -6.46 3.98
N SER A 29 6.01 -7.79 3.88
CA SER A 29 7.16 -8.55 3.42
C SER A 29 7.38 -8.38 1.93
N HIS A 30 8.60 -7.98 1.55
CA HIS A 30 9.00 -7.92 0.13
C HIS A 30 9.51 -9.27 -0.36
N GLU A 31 9.64 -10.26 0.52
CA GLU A 31 10.15 -11.59 0.17
C GLU A 31 9.04 -12.62 -0.01
N ASN A 32 7.88 -12.40 0.58
CA ASN A 32 6.77 -13.33 0.47
C ASN A 32 5.85 -12.93 -0.68
N LEU A 33 6.28 -13.21 -1.90
CA LEU A 33 5.55 -12.83 -3.12
C LEU A 33 4.16 -13.48 -3.22
N PRO A 34 3.96 -14.77 -2.85
CA PRO A 34 2.61 -15.35 -2.89
C PRO A 34 1.62 -14.62 -1.97
N GLU A 35 2.04 -14.19 -0.78
CA GLU A 35 1.16 -13.45 0.13
C GLU A 35 0.82 -12.08 -0.45
N LEU A 36 1.81 -11.40 -1.01
CA LEU A 36 1.59 -10.12 -1.67
C LEU A 36 0.63 -10.26 -2.86
N ALA A 37 0.81 -11.31 -3.66
CA ALA A 37 -0.08 -11.60 -4.78
C ALA A 37 -1.52 -11.81 -4.31
N LYS A 38 -1.69 -12.52 -3.20
CA LYS A 38 -3.01 -12.77 -2.62
C LYS A 38 -3.70 -11.46 -2.21
N ASP A 39 -2.97 -10.56 -1.57
CA ASP A 39 -3.51 -9.26 -1.16
C ASP A 39 -3.94 -8.43 -2.38
N ILE A 40 -3.11 -8.39 -3.41
CA ILE A 40 -3.42 -7.66 -4.64
C ILE A 40 -4.62 -8.29 -5.35
N ALA A 41 -4.67 -9.61 -5.43
CA ALA A 41 -5.78 -10.32 -6.05
C ALA A 41 -7.10 -10.04 -5.36
N ALA A 42 -7.08 -9.96 -4.03
CA ALA A 42 -8.29 -9.69 -3.27
C ALA A 42 -8.90 -8.33 -3.65
N PHE A 43 -8.06 -7.29 -3.81
CA PHE A 43 -8.55 -5.99 -4.27
C PHE A 43 -9.02 -6.05 -5.72
N ALA A 44 -8.26 -6.69 -6.60
CA ALA A 44 -8.60 -6.75 -8.03
C ALA A 44 -9.92 -7.50 -8.28
N ASN A 45 -10.20 -8.53 -7.49
CA ASN A 45 -11.43 -9.31 -7.59
C ASN A 45 -12.62 -8.66 -6.91
N ALA A 46 -12.41 -7.57 -6.20
CA ALA A 46 -13.46 -6.82 -5.52
C ALA A 46 -13.66 -5.47 -6.23
N LEU A 47 -13.57 -4.38 -5.51
CA LEU A 47 -13.81 -3.04 -6.04
C LEU A 47 -12.51 -2.27 -6.35
N GLY A 48 -11.38 -2.96 -6.34
CA GLY A 48 -10.09 -2.33 -6.32
C GLY A 48 -9.77 -1.84 -4.91
N GLY A 49 -8.69 -1.11 -4.74
CA GLY A 49 -8.36 -0.56 -3.44
C GLY A 49 -6.91 -0.17 -3.32
N SER A 50 -6.51 0.19 -2.10
CA SER A 50 -5.15 0.65 -1.82
C SER A 50 -4.64 -0.02 -0.56
N LEU A 51 -3.42 -0.60 -0.65
CA LEU A 51 -2.64 -1.00 0.51
C LEU A 51 -1.81 0.21 0.93
N ILE A 52 -1.93 0.63 2.17
CA ILE A 52 -1.19 1.77 2.70
C ILE A 52 -0.19 1.22 3.71
N VAL A 53 1.09 1.23 3.35
CA VAL A 53 2.18 0.67 4.16
C VAL A 53 2.95 1.79 4.84
N GLY A 54 3.14 1.68 6.14
CA GLY A 54 3.80 2.69 6.95
C GLY A 54 2.90 3.31 8.00
N THR A 55 1.76 2.70 8.27
CA THR A 55 0.85 3.15 9.32
C THR A 55 1.19 2.47 10.64
N ASN A 56 0.76 3.09 11.75
CA ASN A 56 0.97 2.54 13.09
C ASN A 56 -0.09 1.46 13.39
N GLU A 57 0.35 0.26 13.74
CA GLU A 57 -0.54 -0.83 14.15
C GLU A 57 -0.72 -0.92 15.67
N ASP A 58 0.11 -0.23 16.45
CA ASP A 58 0.11 -0.36 17.91
C ASP A 58 -1.13 0.24 18.56
N CYS A 59 -1.79 1.18 17.90
CA CYS A 59 -2.99 1.85 18.40
C CYS A 59 -4.15 1.58 17.45
N ALA A 60 -5.02 0.64 17.82
CA ALA A 60 -6.13 0.23 16.96
C ALA A 60 -7.11 1.37 16.67
N ASP A 61 -7.25 2.31 17.62
CA ASP A 61 -8.22 3.39 17.52
C ASP A 61 -7.68 4.66 16.87
N THR A 62 -6.38 4.72 16.64
CA THR A 62 -5.73 5.93 16.14
C THR A 62 -4.88 5.61 14.91
N LEU A 63 -5.11 6.37 13.84
CA LEU A 63 -4.30 6.27 12.65
C LEU A 63 -3.15 7.27 12.74
N SER A 64 -1.94 6.80 12.59
CA SER A 64 -0.76 7.64 12.45
C SER A 64 0.19 7.00 11.44
N TYR A 65 1.06 7.81 10.88
CA TYR A 65 2.01 7.34 9.88
C TYR A 65 3.41 7.29 10.49
N SER A 66 3.78 6.10 10.95
CA SER A 66 5.14 5.84 11.45
C SER A 66 6.16 5.87 10.32
N GLY A 67 5.73 5.49 9.12
CA GLY A 67 6.59 5.45 7.95
C GLY A 67 7.50 4.24 7.89
N ILE A 68 8.08 4.05 6.72
CA ILE A 68 9.11 3.03 6.47
C ILE A 68 10.31 3.72 5.84
N SER A 69 11.46 3.06 5.84
CA SER A 69 12.64 3.63 5.22
C SER A 69 12.46 3.67 3.69
N LYS A 70 13.14 4.61 3.05
CA LYS A 70 13.11 4.72 1.59
C LYS A 70 13.61 3.45 0.92
N GLY A 71 14.68 2.85 1.45
CA GLY A 71 15.23 1.62 0.90
C GLY A 71 14.25 0.45 0.99
N TYR A 72 13.53 0.35 2.10
CA TYR A 72 12.50 -0.67 2.26
C TYR A 72 11.34 -0.45 1.29
N ALA A 73 10.92 0.80 1.13
CA ALA A 73 9.88 1.15 0.16
C ALA A 73 10.29 0.77 -1.26
N GLU A 74 11.53 1.01 -1.65
CA GLU A 74 12.04 0.64 -2.96
C GLU A 74 12.00 -0.87 -3.18
N LYS A 75 12.35 -1.66 -2.16
CA LYS A 75 12.26 -3.13 -2.24
C LYS A 75 10.81 -3.59 -2.42
N LEU A 76 9.89 -2.95 -1.73
CA LEU A 76 8.46 -3.26 -1.88
C LEU A 76 7.93 -2.92 -3.28
N VAL A 77 8.37 -1.80 -3.85
CA VAL A 77 7.98 -1.44 -5.22
C VAL A 77 8.44 -2.50 -6.21
N VAL A 78 9.67 -2.98 -6.06
CA VAL A 78 10.20 -4.06 -6.91
C VAL A 78 9.38 -5.34 -6.72
N ALA A 79 9.04 -5.69 -5.47
CA ALA A 79 8.24 -6.87 -5.18
C ALA A 79 6.85 -6.78 -5.82
N VAL A 80 6.20 -5.62 -5.73
CA VAL A 80 4.90 -5.38 -6.35
C VAL A 80 4.97 -5.56 -7.86
N ALA A 81 6.00 -5.01 -8.51
CA ALA A 81 6.20 -5.16 -9.94
C ALA A 81 6.42 -6.64 -10.32
N SER A 82 7.22 -7.35 -9.54
CA SER A 82 7.49 -8.78 -9.78
C SER A 82 6.22 -9.61 -9.69
N VAL A 83 5.39 -9.36 -8.69
CA VAL A 83 4.12 -10.08 -8.51
C VAL A 83 3.17 -9.75 -9.65
N THR A 84 3.07 -8.48 -10.03
CA THR A 84 2.11 -8.04 -11.05
C THR A 84 2.46 -8.60 -12.43
N THR A 85 3.76 -8.63 -12.77
CA THR A 85 4.20 -9.05 -14.11
C THR A 85 4.71 -10.47 -14.16
N GLY A 86 4.94 -11.11 -13.03
CA GLY A 86 5.63 -12.40 -12.92
C GLY A 86 4.75 -13.64 -13.07
N GLY A 87 3.51 -13.51 -13.49
CA GLY A 87 2.63 -14.65 -13.70
C GLY A 87 1.89 -15.16 -12.46
N TYR A 88 2.05 -14.47 -11.31
CA TYR A 88 1.32 -14.82 -10.10
C TYR A 88 -0.17 -14.52 -10.21
N LEU A 89 -0.54 -13.58 -11.07
CA LEU A 89 -1.91 -13.10 -11.21
C LEU A 89 -2.37 -13.23 -12.66
N SER A 90 -3.53 -13.83 -12.87
CA SER A 90 -4.09 -14.03 -14.21
C SER A 90 -5.60 -13.79 -14.14
N PRO A 91 -6.14 -12.81 -14.88
CA PRO A 91 -5.39 -11.88 -15.73
C PRO A 91 -4.54 -10.93 -14.89
N GLN A 92 -3.59 -10.25 -15.54
CA GLN A 92 -2.73 -9.29 -14.86
C GLN A 92 -3.53 -8.06 -14.48
N PRO A 93 -3.57 -7.67 -13.19
CA PRO A 93 -4.30 -6.47 -12.77
C PRO A 93 -3.52 -5.21 -13.09
N ILE A 94 -4.20 -4.08 -13.06
CA ILE A 94 -3.56 -2.78 -13.14
C ILE A 94 -3.22 -2.35 -11.72
N VAL A 95 -1.92 -2.19 -11.46
CA VAL A 95 -1.40 -1.85 -10.13
C VAL A 95 -0.46 -0.68 -10.27
N GLU A 96 -0.64 0.34 -9.42
CA GLU A 96 0.23 1.51 -9.41
C GLU A 96 0.76 1.76 -8.01
N PRO A 97 2.04 1.47 -7.74
CA PRO A 97 2.66 1.84 -6.47
C PRO A 97 3.03 3.33 -6.49
N VAL A 98 2.77 4.02 -5.38
CA VAL A 98 3.09 5.42 -5.20
C VAL A 98 3.85 5.58 -3.90
N THR A 99 5.01 6.22 -3.96
CA THR A 99 5.84 6.48 -2.77
C THR A 99 5.64 7.92 -2.34
N LEU A 100 5.26 8.13 -1.08
CA LEU A 100 4.99 9.46 -0.55
C LEU A 100 5.95 9.73 0.59
N VAL A 101 6.67 10.86 0.54
CA VAL A 101 7.57 11.29 1.60
C VAL A 101 6.80 12.21 2.55
N LEU A 102 6.83 11.87 3.84
CA LEU A 102 6.16 12.66 4.86
C LEU A 102 7.16 13.63 5.51
N GLY A 103 6.71 14.87 5.67
CA GLY A 103 7.52 15.89 6.30
C GLY A 103 8.45 16.60 5.31
N SER A 104 9.01 17.71 5.76
CA SER A 104 9.92 18.53 4.95
C SER A 104 11.37 18.09 5.09
N ASP A 105 11.67 17.22 6.07
CA ASP A 105 13.01 16.74 6.33
C ASP A 105 13.18 15.33 5.80
N SER A 106 13.86 15.24 4.68
CA SER A 106 14.11 13.95 4.04
C SER A 106 14.99 13.03 4.89
N SER A 107 15.72 13.56 5.87
CA SER A 107 16.56 12.75 6.74
C SER A 107 15.75 11.92 7.74
N ALA A 108 14.49 12.27 7.96
CA ALA A 108 13.63 11.54 8.87
C ALA A 108 13.24 10.16 8.35
N GLY A 109 13.40 9.89 7.07
CA GLY A 109 13.18 8.57 6.48
C GLY A 109 11.73 8.09 6.54
N ARG A 110 10.79 8.99 6.75
CA ARG A 110 9.37 8.63 6.84
C ARG A 110 8.77 8.59 5.45
N THR A 111 8.65 7.40 4.94
CA THR A 111 8.08 7.16 3.61
C THR A 111 6.83 6.28 3.76
N ILE A 112 5.79 6.61 3.02
CA ILE A 112 4.59 5.79 2.94
C ILE A 112 4.55 5.19 1.54
N LEU A 113 4.35 3.89 1.45
CA LEU A 113 4.10 3.24 0.17
C LEU A 113 2.60 2.97 0.06
N VAL A 114 2.02 3.40 -1.02
CA VAL A 114 0.64 3.10 -1.36
C VAL A 114 0.65 2.21 -2.59
N VAL A 115 0.00 1.05 -2.50
CA VAL A 115 -0.15 0.15 -3.65
C VAL A 115 -1.61 0.26 -4.10
N ASN A 116 -1.83 0.97 -5.20
CA ASN A 116 -3.16 1.14 -5.77
C ASN A 116 -3.47 -0.02 -6.71
N VAL A 117 -4.62 -0.66 -6.52
CA VAL A 117 -5.04 -1.79 -7.34
C VAL A 117 -6.40 -1.45 -7.95
N TRP A 118 -6.49 -1.53 -9.28
CA TRP A 118 -7.76 -1.33 -9.99
C TRP A 118 -8.52 -2.65 -10.07
N PRO A 119 -9.86 -2.60 -10.02
CA PRO A 119 -10.65 -3.82 -10.13
C PRO A 119 -10.52 -4.40 -11.53
N TYR A 120 -10.62 -5.73 -11.61
CA TYR A 120 -10.71 -6.36 -12.91
C TYR A 120 -11.97 -5.87 -13.64
N PRO A 121 -11.90 -5.66 -14.95
CA PRO A 121 -13.10 -5.30 -15.72
C PRO A 121 -14.10 -6.44 -15.71
N ASP A 122 -15.37 -6.11 -15.77
CA ASP A 122 -16.44 -7.10 -15.86
C ASP A 122 -16.49 -7.75 -17.23
#